data_1a3da7b56f3fbf93d301fa184ab43879
#
_entry.id   1a3da7b56f3fbf93d301fa184ab43879
#
_cell.length_a   1.000
_cell.length_b   1.000
_cell.length_c   1.000
_cell.angle_alpha   90.00
_cell.angle_beta   90.00
_cell.angle_gamma   90.00
#
_symmetry.space_group_name_H-M   'P 1'
#
loop_
_entity.id
_entity.type
_entity.pdbx_description
1 polymer ?
#
loop_
_entity_poly.entity_id
_entity_poly.type
_entity_poly.pdbx_seq_one_letter_code
_entity_poly.pdbx_strand_id
1 'polypeptide(L)'
;MLEIQTMEALGNEFIVIDAVSQSVNPDEEPNIIKKCLEQFNFDQLLLIEPPTDKNADLKLKIYNVDGSLAENCINGVRAVALYAFDENLVSENHLLLQLEKSLAKIIKTHDALFSVEMKDFSFAKASCDIANTSKLEFDFEGKTISFEPVAVGNPHAVVFQEIDSEKIPEIGAALQESDIYQKGVNVGFVSVVESNEINLRVVERGVGETLACGSGACAAALCGVKNGLLNSPTKVNFEKGHVLVDV
;
A
#
# COMPACT_ATOMS: atom_id res chain seq x y z
N MET A 1 -16.14 -24.18 13.52
CA MET A 1 -15.03 -24.15 12.54
C MET A 1 -14.92 -22.71 12.13
N LEU A 2 -13.75 -22.11 12.14
CA LEU A 2 -13.57 -20.73 11.74
C LEU A 2 -13.79 -20.62 10.22
N GLU A 3 -14.64 -19.72 9.79
CA GLU A 3 -14.85 -19.41 8.38
C GLU A 3 -13.79 -18.41 7.93
N ILE A 4 -13.16 -18.70 6.81
CA ILE A 4 -12.17 -17.84 6.17
C ILE A 4 -12.60 -17.59 4.73
N GLN A 5 -12.37 -16.38 4.24
CA GLN A 5 -12.61 -16.03 2.84
C GLN A 5 -11.29 -15.69 2.14
N THR A 6 -11.24 -15.92 0.84
CA THR A 6 -10.15 -15.47 -0.01
C THR A 6 -10.62 -14.30 -0.86
N MET A 7 -9.80 -13.26 -0.95
CA MET A 7 -10.06 -12.08 -1.76
C MET A 7 -8.82 -11.71 -2.58
N GLU A 8 -9.02 -10.99 -3.66
CA GLU A 8 -7.94 -10.50 -4.53
C GLU A 8 -8.15 -9.02 -4.84
N ALA A 9 -7.09 -8.24 -4.81
CA ALA A 9 -7.09 -6.86 -5.29
C ALA A 9 -5.79 -6.52 -6.00
N LEU A 10 -5.88 -6.25 -7.31
CA LEU A 10 -4.75 -5.89 -8.19
C LEU A 10 -3.59 -6.88 -8.14
N GLY A 11 -3.92 -8.17 -8.05
CA GLY A 11 -2.97 -9.27 -8.02
C GLY A 11 -2.44 -9.62 -6.62
N ASN A 12 -2.79 -8.88 -5.56
CA ASN A 12 -2.55 -9.33 -4.19
C ASN A 12 -3.65 -10.30 -3.77
N GLU A 13 -3.24 -11.44 -3.23
CA GLU A 13 -4.13 -12.46 -2.68
C GLU A 13 -4.22 -12.33 -1.15
N PHE A 14 -5.44 -12.33 -0.63
CA PHE A 14 -5.70 -12.14 0.79
C PHE A 14 -6.51 -13.29 1.37
N ILE A 15 -6.20 -13.65 2.61
CA ILE A 15 -7.11 -14.37 3.50
C ILE A 15 -7.80 -13.35 4.40
N VAL A 16 -9.13 -13.41 4.48
CA VAL A 16 -9.94 -12.57 5.35
C VAL A 16 -10.56 -13.42 6.45
N ILE A 17 -10.39 -12.98 7.68
CA ILE A 17 -11.03 -13.54 8.89
C ILE A 17 -11.89 -12.45 9.50
N ASP A 18 -13.18 -12.71 9.59
CA ASP A 18 -14.16 -11.83 10.24
C ASP A 18 -14.34 -12.26 11.69
N ALA A 19 -13.74 -11.54 12.61
CA ALA A 19 -13.90 -11.72 14.06
C ALA A 19 -15.01 -10.83 14.66
N VAL A 20 -15.80 -10.15 13.83
CA VAL A 20 -17.00 -9.40 14.25
C VAL A 20 -18.21 -10.34 14.25
N SER A 21 -18.40 -11.08 13.15
CA SER A 21 -19.52 -12.02 12.99
C SER A 21 -19.25 -13.39 13.62
N GLN A 22 -17.98 -13.73 13.81
CA GLN A 22 -17.53 -14.99 14.43
C GLN A 22 -16.83 -14.72 15.77
N SER A 23 -16.96 -15.67 16.69
CA SER A 23 -16.19 -15.60 17.95
C SER A 23 -14.75 -16.08 17.70
N VAL A 24 -13.82 -15.18 17.71
CA VAL A 24 -12.38 -15.46 17.71
C VAL A 24 -11.84 -15.15 19.10
N ASN A 25 -11.27 -16.17 19.76
CA ASN A 25 -10.63 -15.96 21.06
C ASN A 25 -9.29 -15.24 20.85
N PRO A 26 -9.06 -14.05 21.45
CA PRO A 26 -7.80 -13.34 21.30
C PRO A 26 -6.56 -14.15 21.70
N ASP A 27 -6.70 -15.05 22.66
CA ASP A 27 -5.59 -15.93 23.11
C ASP A 27 -5.23 -16.99 22.05
N GLU A 28 -6.16 -17.32 21.14
CA GLU A 28 -5.97 -18.28 20.05
C GLU A 28 -5.53 -17.60 18.74
N GLU A 29 -5.62 -16.27 18.63
CA GLU A 29 -5.29 -15.51 17.42
C GLU A 29 -3.91 -15.90 16.86
N PRO A 30 -2.80 -15.94 17.63
CA PRO A 30 -1.50 -16.30 17.09
C PRO A 30 -1.46 -17.73 16.48
N ASN A 31 -2.20 -18.67 17.08
CA ASN A 31 -2.28 -20.04 16.58
C ASN A 31 -3.12 -20.13 15.29
N ILE A 32 -4.18 -19.32 15.19
CA ILE A 32 -5.03 -19.25 14.01
C ILE A 32 -4.21 -18.69 12.84
N ILE A 33 -3.53 -17.55 13.05
CA ILE A 33 -2.67 -16.92 12.04
C ILE A 33 -1.60 -17.91 11.57
N LYS A 34 -0.88 -18.55 12.51
CA LYS A 34 0.14 -19.54 12.18
C LYS A 34 -0.42 -20.69 11.31
N LYS A 35 -1.58 -21.22 11.65
CA LYS A 35 -2.23 -22.28 10.85
C LYS A 35 -2.59 -21.80 9.45
N CYS A 36 -3.10 -20.58 9.31
CA CYS A 36 -3.39 -20.00 8.00
C CYS A 36 -2.11 -19.87 7.16
N LEU A 37 -1.03 -19.35 7.75
CA LEU A 37 0.29 -19.22 7.10
C LEU A 37 0.87 -20.57 6.64
N GLU A 38 0.60 -21.65 7.37
CA GLU A 38 1.07 -23.01 7.02
C GLU A 38 0.21 -23.71 5.96
N GLN A 39 -1.08 -23.37 5.85
CA GLN A 39 -2.05 -24.12 5.05
C GLN A 39 -2.41 -23.46 3.72
N PHE A 40 -2.25 -22.15 3.60
CA PHE A 40 -2.67 -21.38 2.45
C PHE A 40 -1.51 -20.58 1.86
N ASN A 41 -1.56 -20.39 0.54
CA ASN A 41 -0.67 -19.47 -0.15
C ASN A 41 -1.42 -18.15 -0.37
N PHE A 42 -0.89 -17.04 0.13
CA PHE A 42 -1.46 -15.69 0.03
C PHE A 42 -0.38 -14.66 0.34
N ASP A 43 -0.64 -13.39 0.03
CA ASP A 43 0.30 -12.30 0.33
C ASP A 43 0.13 -11.77 1.75
N GLN A 44 -1.11 -11.58 2.20
CA GLN A 44 -1.42 -11.07 3.55
C GLN A 44 -2.71 -11.66 4.11
N LEU A 45 -2.76 -11.77 5.43
CA LEU A 45 -3.97 -12.12 6.18
C LEU A 45 -4.60 -10.85 6.78
N LEU A 46 -5.88 -10.67 6.53
CA LEU A 46 -6.69 -9.54 6.95
C LEU A 46 -7.65 -10.00 8.05
N LEU A 47 -7.39 -9.58 9.29
CA LEU A 47 -8.24 -9.88 10.45
C LEU A 47 -9.11 -8.67 10.77
N ILE A 48 -10.43 -8.83 10.61
CA ILE A 48 -11.44 -7.81 10.92
C ILE A 48 -11.92 -8.03 12.35
N GLU A 49 -11.76 -7.00 13.19
CA GLU A 49 -12.16 -7.03 14.60
C GLU A 49 -13.15 -5.91 14.93
N PRO A 50 -13.89 -6.00 16.05
CA PRO A 50 -14.56 -4.84 16.62
C PRO A 50 -13.56 -3.71 16.91
N PRO A 51 -13.95 -2.44 16.65
CA PRO A 51 -13.03 -1.31 16.82
C PRO A 51 -12.73 -1.07 18.31
N THR A 52 -11.54 -0.55 18.59
CA THR A 52 -11.18 -0.03 19.91
C THR A 52 -11.24 1.50 19.95
N ASP A 53 -11.15 2.17 18.80
CA ASP A 53 -11.43 3.60 18.66
C ASP A 53 -12.94 3.80 18.49
N LYS A 54 -13.51 4.66 19.32
CA LYS A 54 -14.96 4.98 19.31
C LYS A 54 -15.46 5.64 18.03
N ASN A 55 -14.56 6.17 17.21
CA ASN A 55 -14.92 6.79 15.93
C ASN A 55 -14.81 5.83 14.76
N ALA A 56 -14.27 4.64 14.95
CA ALA A 56 -14.15 3.64 13.91
C ALA A 56 -15.35 2.68 13.90
N ASP A 57 -15.69 2.18 12.74
CA ASP A 57 -16.72 1.17 12.55
C ASP A 57 -16.18 -0.24 12.74
N LEU A 58 -14.97 -0.47 12.24
CA LEU A 58 -14.25 -1.75 12.30
C LEU A 58 -12.76 -1.49 12.57
N LYS A 59 -12.06 -2.53 13.03
CA LYS A 59 -10.61 -2.56 13.14
C LYS A 59 -10.03 -3.62 12.23
N LEU A 60 -8.92 -3.32 11.57
CA LEU A 60 -8.20 -4.22 10.70
C LEU A 60 -6.77 -4.43 11.21
N LYS A 61 -6.41 -5.69 11.44
CA LYS A 61 -5.02 -6.12 11.56
C LYS A 61 -4.59 -6.80 10.26
N ILE A 62 -3.41 -6.44 9.79
CA ILE A 62 -2.83 -6.96 8.54
C ILE A 62 -1.59 -7.74 8.90
N TYR A 63 -1.55 -9.03 8.60
CA TYR A 63 -0.41 -9.90 8.87
C TYR A 63 0.28 -10.27 7.57
N ASN A 64 1.59 -10.05 7.51
CA ASN A 64 2.44 -10.55 6.44
C ASN A 64 2.64 -12.07 6.56
N VAL A 65 3.14 -12.71 5.51
CA VAL A 65 3.40 -14.16 5.47
C VAL A 65 4.39 -14.65 6.53
N ASP A 66 5.23 -13.77 7.08
CA ASP A 66 6.14 -14.08 8.20
C ASP A 66 5.47 -13.93 9.58
N GLY A 67 4.19 -13.56 9.63
CA GLY A 67 3.42 -13.32 10.85
C GLY A 67 3.61 -11.93 11.46
N SER A 68 4.43 -11.07 10.87
CA SER A 68 4.58 -9.69 11.32
C SER A 68 3.37 -8.83 10.95
N LEU A 69 3.08 -7.82 11.78
CA LEU A 69 2.02 -6.84 11.49
C LEU A 69 2.51 -5.80 10.48
N ALA A 70 1.72 -5.60 9.43
CA ALA A 70 1.87 -4.49 8.50
C ALA A 70 1.12 -3.26 9.00
N GLU A 71 1.73 -2.07 8.87
CA GLU A 71 1.12 -0.81 9.31
C GLU A 71 -0.05 -0.39 8.41
N ASN A 72 0.04 -0.69 7.12
CA ASN A 72 -0.94 -0.33 6.11
C ASN A 72 -0.82 -1.22 4.86
N CYS A 73 -1.95 -1.50 4.22
CA CYS A 73 -2.03 -2.07 2.88
C CYS A 73 -3.30 -1.56 2.19
N ILE A 74 -3.18 -0.61 1.28
CA ILE A 74 -4.34 0.03 0.62
C ILE A 74 -5.16 -0.98 -0.18
N ASN A 75 -4.52 -1.97 -0.82
CA ASN A 75 -5.23 -3.05 -1.51
C ASN A 75 -6.04 -3.90 -0.53
N GLY A 76 -5.46 -4.27 0.62
CA GLY A 76 -6.14 -4.97 1.70
C GLY A 76 -7.29 -4.16 2.31
N VAL A 77 -7.11 -2.85 2.51
CA VAL A 77 -8.18 -1.93 2.97
C VAL A 77 -9.36 -1.93 2.00
N ARG A 78 -9.11 -1.93 0.69
CA ARG A 78 -10.16 -1.99 -0.34
C ARG A 78 -10.86 -3.35 -0.36
N ALA A 79 -10.11 -4.45 -0.21
CA ALA A 79 -10.68 -5.79 -0.11
C ALA A 79 -11.59 -5.91 1.12
N VAL A 80 -11.14 -5.45 2.29
CA VAL A 80 -11.95 -5.42 3.53
C VAL A 80 -13.17 -4.54 3.37
N ALA A 81 -13.06 -3.39 2.68
CA ALA A 81 -14.22 -2.55 2.43
C ALA A 81 -15.29 -3.29 1.60
N LEU A 82 -14.89 -3.96 0.51
CA LEU A 82 -15.82 -4.77 -0.28
C LEU A 82 -16.52 -5.83 0.60
N TYR A 83 -15.72 -6.60 1.36
CA TYR A 83 -16.22 -7.60 2.30
C TYR A 83 -17.23 -7.01 3.29
N ALA A 84 -16.88 -5.91 3.96
CA ALA A 84 -17.70 -5.29 4.99
C ALA A 84 -19.04 -4.78 4.46
N PHE A 85 -19.08 -4.26 3.22
CA PHE A 85 -20.33 -3.85 2.58
C PHE A 85 -21.16 -5.02 2.11
N ASP A 86 -20.57 -6.06 1.57
CA ASP A 86 -21.27 -7.25 1.06
C ASP A 86 -21.87 -8.08 2.22
N GLU A 87 -21.16 -8.21 3.33
CA GLU A 87 -21.62 -8.89 4.54
C GLU A 87 -22.46 -8.02 5.47
N ASN A 88 -22.75 -6.77 5.07
CA ASN A 88 -23.55 -5.81 5.85
C ASN A 88 -22.97 -5.53 7.26
N LEU A 89 -21.65 -5.55 7.42
CA LEU A 89 -20.98 -5.17 8.67
C LEU A 89 -21.10 -3.66 8.93
N VAL A 90 -21.36 -2.88 7.88
CA VAL A 90 -21.61 -1.43 7.93
C VAL A 90 -22.89 -1.08 7.19
N SER A 91 -23.63 -0.08 7.70
CA SER A 91 -24.94 0.30 7.19
C SER A 91 -24.95 1.55 6.32
N GLU A 92 -23.89 2.34 6.36
CA GLU A 92 -23.75 3.58 5.60
C GLU A 92 -22.90 3.35 4.34
N ASN A 93 -22.84 4.35 3.46
CA ASN A 93 -22.01 4.29 2.24
C ASN A 93 -20.53 4.63 2.50
N HIS A 94 -20.11 4.67 3.75
CA HIS A 94 -18.73 4.87 4.17
C HIS A 94 -18.36 3.90 5.29
N LEU A 95 -17.07 3.68 5.45
CA LEU A 95 -16.45 2.85 6.47
C LEU A 95 -15.26 3.61 7.06
N LEU A 96 -15.24 3.78 8.38
CA LEU A 96 -14.07 4.25 9.13
C LEU A 96 -13.35 3.04 9.71
N LEU A 97 -12.23 2.68 9.09
CA LEU A 97 -11.46 1.49 9.43
C LEU A 97 -10.25 1.87 10.28
N GLN A 98 -10.21 1.36 11.49
CA GLN A 98 -9.05 1.51 12.37
C GLN A 98 -7.93 0.58 11.91
N LEU A 99 -6.77 1.14 11.58
CA LEU A 99 -5.52 0.45 11.31
C LEU A 99 -4.61 0.53 12.54
N GLU A 100 -3.43 -0.08 12.47
CA GLU A 100 -2.49 -0.10 13.60
C GLU A 100 -2.12 1.29 14.11
N LYS A 101 -1.92 2.27 13.22
CA LYS A 101 -1.47 3.63 13.57
C LYS A 101 -2.36 4.75 13.03
N SER A 102 -3.41 4.44 12.30
CA SER A 102 -4.21 5.44 11.60
C SER A 102 -5.67 5.03 11.46
N LEU A 103 -6.50 5.95 11.03
CA LEU A 103 -7.87 5.70 10.58
C LEU A 103 -7.92 5.90 9.06
N ALA A 104 -8.41 4.88 8.36
CA ALA A 104 -8.72 4.98 6.94
C ALA A 104 -10.21 5.28 6.77
N LYS A 105 -10.54 6.29 5.97
CA LYS A 105 -11.91 6.56 5.56
C LYS A 105 -12.11 6.04 4.15
N ILE A 106 -13.05 5.11 4.02
CA ILE A 106 -13.43 4.50 2.75
C ILE A 106 -14.83 4.93 2.38
N ILE A 107 -15.05 5.30 1.15
CA ILE A 107 -16.34 5.70 0.62
C ILE A 107 -16.70 4.75 -0.53
N LYS A 108 -17.86 4.11 -0.46
CA LYS A 108 -18.42 3.33 -1.55
C LYS A 108 -18.96 4.28 -2.62
N THR A 109 -18.35 4.28 -3.79
CA THR A 109 -18.73 5.15 -4.90
C THR A 109 -19.71 4.46 -5.86
N HIS A 110 -19.48 3.19 -6.16
CA HIS A 110 -20.32 2.29 -6.96
C HIS A 110 -20.16 0.85 -6.43
N ASP A 111 -20.89 -0.11 -6.97
CA ASP A 111 -21.02 -1.48 -6.40
C ASP A 111 -19.71 -2.15 -5.97
N ALA A 112 -18.64 -2.05 -6.74
CA ALA A 112 -17.33 -2.62 -6.38
C ALA A 112 -16.20 -1.57 -6.40
N LEU A 113 -16.55 -0.27 -6.38
CA LEU A 113 -15.58 0.82 -6.44
C LEU A 113 -15.56 1.58 -5.11
N PHE A 114 -14.38 1.68 -4.53
CA PHE A 114 -14.14 2.35 -3.27
C PHE A 114 -13.09 3.45 -3.42
N SER A 115 -13.35 4.60 -2.80
CA SER A 115 -12.37 5.66 -2.60
C SER A 115 -11.79 5.54 -1.19
N VAL A 116 -10.47 5.55 -1.07
CA VAL A 116 -9.75 5.57 0.22
C VAL A 116 -9.10 6.93 0.38
N GLU A 117 -9.52 7.69 1.41
CA GLU A 117 -8.87 8.95 1.75
C GLU A 117 -7.56 8.71 2.49
N MET A 118 -6.45 9.23 1.94
CA MET A 118 -5.13 9.25 2.56
C MET A 118 -4.80 10.70 2.94
N LYS A 119 -4.67 11.00 4.23
CA LYS A 119 -4.41 12.38 4.70
C LYS A 119 -2.96 12.64 5.08
N ASP A 120 -2.22 11.59 5.42
CA ASP A 120 -0.87 11.71 5.97
C ASP A 120 0.17 11.52 4.86
N PHE A 121 0.54 12.62 4.20
CA PHE A 121 1.69 12.65 3.31
C PHE A 121 2.64 13.80 3.64
N SER A 122 3.92 13.63 3.32
CA SER A 122 4.94 14.64 3.59
C SER A 122 6.11 14.53 2.61
N PHE A 123 6.56 15.67 2.08
CA PHE A 123 7.79 15.77 1.29
C PHE A 123 9.02 16.10 2.13
N ALA A 124 8.88 16.23 3.44
CA ALA A 124 10.00 16.51 4.33
C ALA A 124 10.96 15.31 4.38
N LYS A 125 12.25 15.54 4.19
CA LYS A 125 13.29 14.49 4.22
C LYS A 125 13.23 13.65 5.50
N ALA A 126 12.98 14.27 6.64
CA ALA A 126 12.85 13.57 7.91
C ALA A 126 11.67 12.58 7.94
N SER A 127 10.55 12.92 7.30
CA SER A 127 9.41 12.02 7.18
C SER A 127 9.66 10.86 6.20
N CYS A 128 10.64 11.02 5.32
CA CYS A 128 11.04 10.01 4.34
C CYS A 128 12.22 9.15 4.82
N ASP A 129 12.64 9.25 6.08
CA ASP A 129 13.81 8.57 6.66
C ASP A 129 15.14 8.84 5.90
N ILE A 130 15.26 9.99 5.24
CA ILE A 130 16.45 10.37 4.47
C ILE A 130 17.51 10.99 5.38
N ALA A 131 18.76 10.55 5.26
CA ALA A 131 19.90 11.14 5.95
C ALA A 131 20.12 12.61 5.54
N ASN A 132 20.51 13.46 6.52
CA ASN A 132 20.56 14.92 6.36
C ASN A 132 21.50 15.46 5.25
N THR A 133 22.43 14.66 4.74
CA THR A 133 23.43 15.05 3.74
C THR A 133 23.10 14.59 2.33
N SER A 134 21.98 13.91 2.14
CA SER A 134 21.75 13.18 0.90
C SER A 134 21.31 14.10 -0.22
N LYS A 135 21.98 13.97 -1.36
CA LYS A 135 21.45 14.36 -2.65
C LYS A 135 20.24 13.46 -2.94
N LEU A 136 19.30 13.95 -3.74
CA LEU A 136 18.15 13.19 -4.23
C LEU A 136 18.51 12.46 -5.54
N GLU A 137 19.66 11.86 -5.53
CA GLU A 137 20.24 11.11 -6.65
C GLU A 137 21.23 10.06 -6.10
N PHE A 138 21.40 8.96 -6.81
CA PHE A 138 22.41 7.94 -6.52
C PHE A 138 23.00 7.38 -7.81
N ASP A 139 24.20 6.84 -7.72
CA ASP A 139 24.88 6.26 -8.87
C ASP A 139 24.68 4.74 -8.90
N PHE A 140 24.18 4.24 -10.03
CA PHE A 140 24.05 2.82 -10.31
C PHE A 140 24.74 2.48 -11.64
N GLU A 141 25.76 1.64 -11.60
CA GLU A 141 26.57 1.22 -12.78
C GLU A 141 27.05 2.39 -13.65
N GLY A 142 27.45 3.51 -13.03
CA GLY A 142 27.94 4.71 -13.72
C GLY A 142 26.84 5.61 -14.30
N LYS A 143 25.56 5.34 -13.99
CA LYS A 143 24.43 6.21 -14.31
C LYS A 143 23.91 6.87 -13.04
N THR A 144 23.76 8.19 -13.08
CA THR A 144 23.12 8.93 -11.99
C THR A 144 21.61 8.83 -12.14
N ILE A 145 20.94 8.37 -11.10
CA ILE A 145 19.47 8.22 -11.03
C ILE A 145 18.95 9.21 -10.01
N SER A 146 18.06 10.09 -10.46
CA SER A 146 17.40 11.08 -9.62
C SER A 146 16.03 10.57 -9.17
N PHE A 147 15.63 10.91 -7.95
CA PHE A 147 14.35 10.51 -7.39
C PHE A 147 13.73 11.63 -6.54
N GLU A 148 12.41 11.62 -6.43
CA GLU A 148 11.64 12.51 -5.55
C GLU A 148 11.19 11.74 -4.30
N PRO A 149 11.53 12.20 -3.09
CA PRO A 149 11.09 11.56 -1.86
C PRO A 149 9.70 12.06 -1.46
N VAL A 150 8.86 11.15 -1.00
CA VAL A 150 7.60 11.45 -0.35
C VAL A 150 7.25 10.36 0.63
N ALA A 151 6.72 10.72 1.80
CA ALA A 151 6.11 9.77 2.73
C ALA A 151 4.60 9.76 2.51
N VAL A 152 4.01 8.57 2.39
CA VAL A 152 2.57 8.32 2.33
C VAL A 152 2.27 7.22 3.35
N GLY A 153 2.31 7.59 4.64
CA GLY A 153 2.33 6.65 5.76
C GLY A 153 3.67 5.90 5.91
N ASN A 154 4.39 5.68 4.82
CA ASN A 154 5.73 5.07 4.75
C ASN A 154 6.58 5.78 3.68
N PRO A 155 7.93 5.62 3.70
CA PRO A 155 8.82 6.27 2.76
C PRO A 155 8.71 5.74 1.33
N HIS A 156 8.68 6.67 0.36
CA HIS A 156 8.75 6.39 -1.07
C HIS A 156 9.83 7.23 -1.75
N ALA A 157 10.51 6.64 -2.74
CA ALA A 157 11.37 7.30 -3.71
C ALA A 157 10.73 7.13 -5.10
N VAL A 158 10.39 8.22 -5.76
CA VAL A 158 9.71 8.21 -7.07
C VAL A 158 10.70 8.62 -8.16
N VAL A 159 10.92 7.75 -9.12
CA VAL A 159 11.83 7.92 -10.26
C VAL A 159 11.00 8.20 -11.52
N PHE A 160 11.16 9.39 -12.12
CA PHE A 160 10.54 9.76 -13.39
C PHE A 160 11.49 9.63 -14.59
N GLN A 161 12.75 9.33 -14.31
CA GLN A 161 13.74 9.09 -15.33
C GLN A 161 13.44 7.78 -16.06
N GLU A 162 13.63 7.74 -17.38
CA GLU A 162 13.49 6.52 -18.16
C GLU A 162 14.55 5.49 -17.74
N ILE A 163 14.08 4.32 -17.33
CA ILE A 163 14.89 3.22 -16.85
C ILE A 163 14.61 1.98 -17.69
N ASP A 164 15.67 1.24 -18.03
CA ASP A 164 15.54 -0.07 -18.64
C ASP A 164 14.70 -0.99 -17.73
N SER A 165 13.63 -1.53 -18.29
CA SER A 165 12.64 -2.32 -17.56
C SER A 165 13.24 -3.55 -16.85
N GLU A 166 14.29 -4.14 -17.42
CA GLU A 166 15.00 -5.30 -16.84
C GLU A 166 15.86 -4.91 -15.62
N LYS A 167 16.27 -3.64 -15.52
CA LYS A 167 17.09 -3.10 -14.43
C LYS A 167 16.29 -2.57 -13.23
N ILE A 168 14.99 -2.43 -13.36
CA ILE A 168 14.13 -1.87 -12.30
C ILE A 168 14.29 -2.61 -10.95
N PRO A 169 14.26 -3.96 -10.88
CA PRO A 169 14.40 -4.65 -9.61
C PRO A 169 15.78 -4.41 -8.97
N GLU A 170 16.86 -4.43 -9.78
CA GLU A 170 18.23 -4.23 -9.31
C GLU A 170 18.45 -2.80 -8.78
N ILE A 171 17.95 -1.80 -9.52
CA ILE A 171 18.04 -0.38 -9.14
C ILE A 171 17.24 -0.11 -7.87
N GLY A 172 16.03 -0.67 -7.78
CA GLY A 172 15.18 -0.56 -6.60
C GLY A 172 15.86 -1.12 -5.36
N ALA A 173 16.43 -2.33 -5.46
CA ALA A 173 17.17 -2.96 -4.37
C ALA A 173 18.43 -2.14 -3.98
N ALA A 174 19.20 -1.65 -4.94
CA ALA A 174 20.38 -0.83 -4.69
C ALA A 174 20.05 0.47 -3.95
N LEU A 175 18.93 1.14 -4.30
CA LEU A 175 18.48 2.33 -3.58
C LEU A 175 18.01 2.01 -2.16
N GLN A 176 17.33 0.88 -1.96
CA GLN A 176 16.90 0.42 -0.63
C GLN A 176 18.07 0.14 0.31
N GLU A 177 19.17 -0.42 -0.22
CA GLU A 177 20.39 -0.77 0.51
C GLU A 177 21.35 0.42 0.66
N SER A 178 21.09 1.55 0.01
CA SER A 178 21.95 2.72 0.04
C SER A 178 21.94 3.43 1.40
N ASP A 179 23.01 4.16 1.72
CA ASP A 179 23.12 5.01 2.92
C ASP A 179 22.15 6.20 2.91
N ILE A 180 21.39 6.40 1.83
CA ILE A 180 20.42 7.49 1.70
C ILE A 180 19.22 7.26 2.62
N TYR A 181 18.73 6.03 2.70
CA TYR A 181 17.58 5.64 3.51
C TYR A 181 17.99 4.76 4.68
N GLN A 182 17.72 5.22 5.91
CA GLN A 182 18.17 4.52 7.13
C GLN A 182 17.43 3.20 7.39
N LYS A 183 16.19 3.11 6.91
CA LYS A 183 15.29 1.96 7.15
C LYS A 183 14.74 1.34 5.87
N GLY A 184 15.37 1.66 4.73
CA GLY A 184 14.88 1.28 3.42
C GLY A 184 13.67 2.10 2.97
N VAL A 185 13.26 1.91 1.72
CA VAL A 185 12.27 2.74 1.02
C VAL A 185 11.52 1.91 -0.02
N ASN A 186 10.28 2.28 -0.33
CA ASN A 186 9.57 1.78 -1.52
C ASN A 186 9.99 2.62 -2.72
N VAL A 187 10.43 1.98 -3.80
CA VAL A 187 10.92 2.68 -4.99
C VAL A 187 9.92 2.54 -6.12
N GLY A 188 9.32 3.65 -6.54
CA GLY A 188 8.38 3.72 -7.65
C GLY A 188 9.04 4.21 -8.93
N PHE A 189 8.94 3.46 -10.02
CA PHE A 189 9.44 3.81 -11.35
C PHE A 189 8.26 4.19 -12.24
N VAL A 190 8.22 5.46 -12.64
CA VAL A 190 7.11 6.08 -13.37
C VAL A 190 7.45 6.24 -14.84
N SER A 191 6.58 5.72 -15.71
CA SER A 191 6.55 6.03 -17.12
C SER A 191 5.30 6.87 -17.43
N VAL A 192 5.49 8.14 -17.82
CA VAL A 192 4.38 9.04 -18.14
C VAL A 192 3.82 8.66 -19.50
N VAL A 193 2.52 8.35 -19.55
CA VAL A 193 1.78 8.04 -20.78
C VAL A 193 1.14 9.31 -21.33
N GLU A 194 0.39 10.00 -20.46
CA GLU A 194 -0.25 11.28 -20.74
C GLU A 194 -0.20 12.17 -19.50
N SER A 195 -0.62 13.41 -19.60
CA SER A 195 -0.61 14.36 -18.50
C SER A 195 -1.43 13.92 -17.27
N ASN A 196 -2.31 12.94 -17.41
CA ASN A 196 -3.15 12.38 -16.36
C ASN A 196 -3.10 10.84 -16.32
N GLU A 197 -2.09 10.24 -16.96
CA GLU A 197 -1.95 8.77 -16.99
C GLU A 197 -0.47 8.35 -16.92
N ILE A 198 -0.17 7.42 -16.04
CA ILE A 198 1.17 6.84 -15.86
C ILE A 198 1.10 5.32 -15.79
N ASN A 199 2.21 4.66 -16.16
CA ASN A 199 2.51 3.29 -15.77
C ASN A 199 3.45 3.34 -14.57
N LEU A 200 3.19 2.49 -13.57
CA LEU A 200 3.98 2.43 -12.34
C LEU A 200 4.43 1.01 -12.05
N ARG A 201 5.73 0.84 -11.81
CA ARG A 201 6.31 -0.37 -11.22
C ARG A 201 6.90 -0.01 -9.87
N VAL A 202 6.73 -0.89 -8.88
CA VAL A 202 7.19 -0.60 -7.51
C VAL A 202 8.02 -1.76 -6.99
N VAL A 203 9.21 -1.42 -6.47
CA VAL A 203 10.05 -2.33 -5.69
C VAL A 203 9.81 -2.00 -4.22
N GLU A 204 9.02 -2.83 -3.55
CA GLU A 204 8.61 -2.60 -2.16
C GLU A 204 9.69 -3.02 -1.17
N ARG A 205 9.81 -2.25 -0.09
CA ARG A 205 10.79 -2.48 0.98
C ARG A 205 10.60 -3.84 1.63
N GLY A 206 11.64 -4.68 1.56
CA GLY A 206 11.66 -6.00 2.18
C GLY A 206 10.87 -7.09 1.42
N VAL A 207 10.22 -6.73 0.30
CA VAL A 207 9.41 -7.66 -0.51
C VAL A 207 10.01 -7.86 -1.90
N GLY A 208 10.53 -6.79 -2.51
CA GLY A 208 10.96 -6.77 -3.92
C GLY A 208 9.89 -6.15 -4.83
N GLU A 209 9.94 -6.47 -6.13
CA GLU A 209 8.94 -5.97 -7.07
C GLU A 209 7.59 -6.62 -6.84
N THR A 210 6.54 -5.80 -6.75
CA THR A 210 5.15 -6.22 -6.53
C THR A 210 4.25 -5.81 -7.69
N LEU A 211 3.12 -6.51 -7.84
CA LEU A 211 2.17 -6.27 -8.94
C LEU A 211 1.43 -4.94 -8.80
N ALA A 212 1.24 -4.44 -7.59
CA ALA A 212 0.59 -3.17 -7.32
C ALA A 212 0.89 -2.68 -5.90
N CYS A 213 1.08 -1.37 -5.75
CA CYS A 213 1.29 -0.70 -4.47
C CYS A 213 0.42 0.56 -4.40
N GLY A 214 -0.59 0.57 -3.54
CA GLY A 214 -1.53 1.69 -3.42
C GLY A 214 -0.87 2.97 -2.88
N SER A 215 0.00 2.88 -1.86
CA SER A 215 0.77 4.03 -1.38
C SER A 215 1.79 4.51 -2.40
N GLY A 216 2.36 3.58 -3.19
CA GLY A 216 3.22 3.91 -4.33
C GLY A 216 2.48 4.69 -5.43
N ALA A 217 1.22 4.34 -5.72
CA ALA A 217 0.38 5.09 -6.64
C ALA A 217 0.16 6.53 -6.15
N CYS A 218 -0.19 6.70 -4.88
CA CYS A 218 -0.35 8.03 -4.27
C CYS A 218 0.96 8.81 -4.30
N ALA A 219 2.10 8.18 -3.98
CA ALA A 219 3.42 8.79 -4.03
C ALA A 219 3.77 9.30 -5.44
N ALA A 220 3.55 8.46 -6.47
CA ALA A 220 3.82 8.81 -7.86
C ALA A 220 2.96 9.99 -8.34
N ALA A 221 1.65 9.98 -8.05
CA ALA A 221 0.75 11.07 -8.40
C ALA A 221 1.12 12.36 -7.67
N LEU A 222 1.35 12.33 -6.35
CA LEU A 222 1.77 13.47 -5.54
C LEU A 222 3.05 14.13 -6.09
N CYS A 223 4.08 13.33 -6.37
CA CYS A 223 5.35 13.84 -6.92
C CYS A 223 5.14 14.40 -8.33
N GLY A 224 4.38 13.74 -9.17
CA GLY A 224 4.13 14.17 -10.54
C GLY A 224 3.34 15.48 -10.61
N VAL A 225 2.30 15.65 -9.80
CA VAL A 225 1.51 16.89 -9.71
C VAL A 225 2.34 18.02 -9.12
N LYS A 226 3.06 17.77 -8.04
CA LYS A 226 3.98 18.76 -7.44
C LYS A 226 5.00 19.30 -8.43
N ASN A 227 5.55 18.45 -9.30
CA ASN A 227 6.56 18.81 -10.28
C ASN A 227 5.97 19.32 -11.61
N GLY A 228 4.64 19.42 -11.71
CA GLY A 228 3.95 19.88 -12.94
C GLY A 228 4.06 18.89 -14.10
N LEU A 229 4.38 17.63 -13.84
CA LEU A 229 4.45 16.57 -14.83
C LEU A 229 3.08 15.91 -15.06
N LEU A 230 2.20 15.94 -14.06
CA LEU A 230 0.90 15.30 -14.09
C LEU A 230 -0.21 16.27 -13.66
N ASN A 231 -1.42 15.96 -14.08
CA ASN A 231 -2.66 16.59 -13.65
C ASN A 231 -3.43 15.62 -12.70
N SER A 232 -4.20 16.18 -11.76
CA SER A 232 -5.14 15.42 -10.93
C SER A 232 -6.55 15.45 -11.56
N PRO A 233 -7.33 14.35 -11.51
CA PRO A 233 -6.90 13.04 -11.05
C PRO A 233 -5.95 12.33 -12.03
N THR A 234 -5.03 11.54 -11.48
CA THR A 234 -4.07 10.74 -12.26
C THR A 234 -4.50 9.28 -12.29
N LYS A 235 -4.56 8.67 -13.46
CA LYS A 235 -4.72 7.24 -13.64
C LYS A 235 -3.35 6.56 -13.53
N VAL A 236 -3.21 5.67 -12.56
CA VAL A 236 -1.99 4.90 -12.32
C VAL A 236 -2.22 3.46 -12.72
N ASN A 237 -1.57 3.04 -13.80
CA ASN A 237 -1.66 1.68 -14.33
C ASN A 237 -0.62 0.79 -13.67
N PHE A 238 -1.06 -0.41 -13.30
CA PHE A 238 -0.26 -1.55 -12.89
C PHE A 238 -0.47 -2.73 -13.85
N GLU A 239 0.26 -3.80 -13.68
CA GLU A 239 0.14 -4.98 -14.54
C GLU A 239 -1.29 -5.58 -14.54
N LYS A 240 -1.95 -5.62 -13.38
CA LYS A 240 -3.27 -6.26 -13.21
C LYS A 240 -4.45 -5.29 -13.22
N GLY A 241 -4.22 -4.01 -13.44
CA GLY A 241 -5.31 -3.02 -13.47
C GLY A 241 -4.82 -1.62 -13.17
N HIS A 242 -5.71 -0.76 -12.72
CA HIS A 242 -5.36 0.62 -12.42
C HIS A 242 -6.11 1.17 -11.20
N VAL A 243 -5.58 2.26 -10.67
CA VAL A 243 -6.26 3.10 -9.67
C VAL A 243 -6.31 4.54 -10.16
N LEU A 244 -7.30 5.30 -9.71
CA LEU A 244 -7.35 6.74 -9.87
C LEU A 244 -6.88 7.39 -8.57
N VAL A 245 -5.95 8.32 -8.68
CA VAL A 245 -5.43 9.09 -7.55
C VAL A 245 -5.79 10.56 -7.76
N ASP A 246 -6.58 11.08 -6.84
CA ASP A 246 -6.94 12.50 -6.78
C ASP A 246 -6.13 13.19 -5.68
N VAL A 247 -5.41 14.28 -6.03
CA VAL A 247 -4.43 14.96 -5.19
C VAL A 247 -4.84 16.43 -4.96
#